data_4f13859f04aa5e2f821a4e2b1b03a70b
#
_entry.id   4f13859f04aa5e2f821a4e2b1b03a70b
#
_cell.length_a   1.000
_cell.length_b   1.000
_cell.length_c   1.000
_cell.angle_alpha   90.00
_cell.angle_beta   90.00
_cell.angle_gamma   90.00
#
_symmetry.space_group_name_H-M   'P 1'
#
loop_
_entity.id
_entity.type
_entity.pdbx_description
1 polymer ?
#
loop_
_entity_poly.entity_id
_entity_poly.type
_entity_poly.pdbx_seq_one_letter_code
_entity_poly.pdbx_strand_id
1 'polypeptide(L)'
;MKERQIRYYEDVHTDPGYGSTSVKNLRLIMPNIIMLKPKSIVDFGCGKGNLLDEVGKKLSLKKTTKYDPAIPLFSREIEGSHDLLINIDVLEHVPENEIDDLLLKMKKVADNYLFIIDLAPADLILPDGSNAHCTLKTKDWWSNKLESHFGKMYSHPTLRSTRAGFKSWKVADNPINALRYIILRSYFLIRYYYFRIFFNRKNF
;
A
#
# COMPACT_ATOMS: atom_id res chain seq x y z
N MET A 1 -8.47 -13.76 -5.68
CA MET A 1 -9.61 -13.48 -4.77
C MET A 1 -10.87 -14.05 -5.40
N LYS A 2 -11.62 -14.89 -4.68
CA LYS A 2 -12.82 -15.55 -5.22
C LYS A 2 -13.90 -14.50 -5.57
N GLU A 3 -14.68 -14.72 -6.63
CA GLU A 3 -15.79 -13.84 -7.06
C GLU A 3 -16.69 -13.38 -5.90
N ARG A 4 -16.96 -14.29 -4.93
CA ARG A 4 -17.77 -13.99 -3.75
C ARG A 4 -17.15 -12.90 -2.86
N GLN A 5 -15.83 -12.89 -2.70
CA GLN A 5 -15.15 -11.84 -1.91
C GLN A 5 -15.15 -10.52 -2.66
N ILE A 6 -14.94 -10.54 -3.98
CA ILE A 6 -14.98 -9.32 -4.81
C ILE A 6 -16.34 -8.65 -4.66
N ARG A 7 -17.45 -9.39 -4.85
CA ARG A 7 -18.82 -8.84 -4.68
C ARG A 7 -19.06 -8.24 -3.30
N TYR A 8 -18.53 -8.88 -2.26
CA TYR A 8 -18.66 -8.34 -0.91
C TYR A 8 -17.95 -6.99 -0.77
N TYR A 9 -16.72 -6.86 -1.31
CA TYR A 9 -16.00 -5.59 -1.30
C TYR A 9 -16.61 -4.53 -2.22
N GLU A 10 -17.29 -4.91 -3.29
CA GLU A 10 -18.14 -3.99 -4.10
C GLU A 10 -19.17 -3.29 -3.21
N ASP A 11 -19.90 -4.04 -2.39
CA ASP A 11 -20.90 -3.50 -1.45
C ASP A 11 -20.25 -2.61 -0.39
N VAL A 12 -19.14 -3.05 0.21
CA VAL A 12 -18.43 -2.30 1.26
C VAL A 12 -17.87 -0.97 0.72
N HIS A 13 -17.44 -0.91 -0.52
CA HIS A 13 -16.95 0.30 -1.16
C HIS A 13 -18.05 1.35 -1.44
N THR A 14 -19.32 0.99 -1.32
CA THR A 14 -20.44 1.96 -1.38
C THR A 14 -20.49 2.84 -0.11
N ASP A 15 -19.95 2.36 1.02
CA ASP A 15 -19.85 3.17 2.24
C ASP A 15 -18.84 4.33 2.03
N PRO A 16 -19.26 5.61 2.22
CA PRO A 16 -18.38 6.77 2.11
C PRO A 16 -17.16 6.73 3.06
N GLY A 17 -17.30 6.07 4.20
CA GLY A 17 -16.24 5.94 5.24
C GLY A 17 -15.18 4.90 4.91
N TYR A 18 -15.49 3.92 4.07
CA TYR A 18 -14.58 2.83 3.73
C TYR A 18 -13.55 3.22 2.66
N GLY A 19 -12.34 2.65 2.74
CA GLY A 19 -11.29 2.83 1.70
C GLY A 19 -10.56 4.17 1.72
N SER A 20 -10.77 5.02 2.75
CA SER A 20 -10.10 6.34 2.87
C SER A 20 -8.84 6.32 3.76
N THR A 21 -8.52 5.19 4.37
CA THR A 21 -7.45 5.10 5.39
C THR A 21 -6.04 5.12 4.82
N SER A 22 -5.85 4.68 3.59
CA SER A 22 -4.54 4.59 2.93
C SER A 22 -3.81 5.94 2.83
N VAL A 23 -4.54 7.04 2.66
CA VAL A 23 -3.97 8.41 2.60
C VAL A 23 -3.22 8.79 3.89
N LYS A 24 -3.59 8.24 5.05
CA LYS A 24 -2.87 8.46 6.31
C LYS A 24 -1.43 7.97 6.27
N ASN A 25 -1.11 7.03 5.38
CA ASN A 25 0.25 6.50 5.20
C ASN A 25 1.16 7.46 4.41
N LEU A 26 0.64 8.48 3.73
CA LEU A 26 1.42 9.42 2.90
C LEU A 26 2.69 9.92 3.61
N ARG A 27 2.58 10.35 4.88
CA ARG A 27 3.73 10.87 5.64
C ARG A 27 4.87 9.87 5.81
N LEU A 28 4.58 8.57 5.72
CA LEU A 28 5.56 7.50 5.84
C LEU A 28 6.07 7.00 4.49
N ILE A 29 5.18 6.93 3.49
CA ILE A 29 5.56 6.39 2.17
C ILE A 29 6.25 7.43 1.29
N MET A 30 5.81 8.72 1.34
CA MET A 30 6.36 9.77 0.46
C MET A 30 7.87 9.94 0.54
N PRO A 31 8.54 9.95 1.71
CA PRO A 31 9.99 10.01 1.77
C PRO A 31 10.67 8.88 0.99
N ASN A 32 10.11 7.66 1.07
CA ASN A 32 10.63 6.49 0.37
C ASN A 32 10.43 6.59 -1.15
N ILE A 33 9.25 7.04 -1.58
CA ILE A 33 8.92 7.21 -3.01
C ILE A 33 9.79 8.32 -3.63
N ILE A 34 9.96 9.45 -2.94
CA ILE A 34 10.83 10.55 -3.42
C ILE A 34 12.27 10.07 -3.57
N MET A 35 12.77 9.24 -2.66
CA MET A 35 14.12 8.68 -2.76
C MET A 35 14.27 7.68 -3.90
N LEU A 36 13.23 6.90 -4.21
CA LEU A 36 13.20 5.95 -5.33
C LEU A 36 13.12 6.66 -6.69
N LYS A 37 12.43 7.83 -6.74
CA LYS A 37 12.19 8.62 -7.96
C LYS A 37 11.50 7.85 -9.09
N PRO A 38 10.41 7.13 -8.83
CA PRO A 38 9.70 6.41 -9.87
C PRO A 38 9.09 7.40 -10.88
N LYS A 39 8.98 7.01 -12.13
CA LYS A 39 8.27 7.74 -13.19
C LYS A 39 6.86 7.23 -13.38
N SER A 40 6.61 6.00 -12.95
CA SER A 40 5.32 5.33 -13.04
C SER A 40 5.00 4.56 -11.76
N ILE A 41 3.73 4.65 -11.31
CA ILE A 41 3.27 3.99 -10.08
C ILE A 41 1.95 3.28 -10.37
N VAL A 42 1.82 2.05 -9.88
CA VAL A 42 0.55 1.34 -9.77
C VAL A 42 0.18 1.18 -8.29
N ASP A 43 -1.07 1.51 -7.94
CA ASP A 43 -1.69 1.25 -6.65
C ASP A 43 -2.59 0.01 -6.81
N PHE A 44 -2.12 -1.11 -6.26
CA PHE A 44 -2.74 -2.42 -6.40
C PHE A 44 -3.63 -2.72 -5.18
N GLY A 45 -4.93 -2.75 -5.37
CA GLY A 45 -5.92 -2.71 -4.29
C GLY A 45 -6.17 -1.27 -3.84
N CYS A 46 -6.35 -0.37 -4.81
CA CYS A 46 -6.38 1.07 -4.58
C CYS A 46 -7.65 1.57 -3.86
N GLY A 47 -8.68 0.73 -3.71
CA GLY A 47 -9.99 1.17 -3.23
C GLY A 47 -10.47 2.38 -4.03
N LYS A 48 -10.82 3.46 -3.35
CA LYS A 48 -11.25 4.73 -3.99
C LYS A 48 -10.15 5.49 -4.75
N GLY A 49 -8.90 5.00 -4.72
CA GLY A 49 -7.77 5.58 -5.45
C GLY A 49 -7.21 6.89 -4.88
N ASN A 50 -7.68 7.32 -3.71
CA ASN A 50 -7.32 8.60 -3.10
C ASN A 50 -5.82 8.71 -2.80
N LEU A 51 -5.17 7.60 -2.43
CA LEU A 51 -3.74 7.59 -2.13
C LEU A 51 -2.92 7.97 -3.36
N LEU A 52 -3.18 7.31 -4.49
CA LEU A 52 -2.44 7.56 -5.72
C LEU A 52 -2.70 8.96 -6.28
N ASP A 53 -3.91 9.50 -6.11
CA ASP A 53 -4.20 10.89 -6.46
C ASP A 53 -3.36 11.87 -5.66
N GLU A 54 -3.21 11.66 -4.35
CA GLU A 54 -2.39 12.52 -3.50
C GLU A 54 -0.89 12.37 -3.79
N VAL A 55 -0.43 11.16 -4.11
CA VAL A 55 0.97 10.94 -4.56
C VAL A 55 1.20 11.66 -5.89
N GLY A 56 0.30 11.51 -6.86
CA GLY A 56 0.39 12.11 -8.19
C GLY A 56 0.41 13.64 -8.16
N LYS A 57 -0.37 14.28 -7.26
CA LYS A 57 -0.33 15.74 -7.06
C LYS A 57 1.02 16.27 -6.56
N LYS A 58 1.83 15.44 -5.91
CA LYS A 58 3.11 15.82 -5.29
C LYS A 58 4.32 15.46 -6.14
N LEU A 59 4.14 14.55 -7.09
CA LEU A 59 5.20 14.03 -7.96
C LEU A 59 4.79 14.18 -9.42
N SER A 60 5.73 14.62 -10.26
CA SER A 60 5.52 14.67 -11.72
C SER A 60 5.67 13.27 -12.31
N LEU A 61 4.63 12.43 -12.15
CA LEU A 61 4.61 11.08 -12.67
C LEU A 61 4.22 11.06 -14.16
N LYS A 62 4.85 10.19 -14.94
CA LYS A 62 4.49 9.98 -16.35
C LYS A 62 3.27 9.08 -16.50
N LYS A 63 3.10 8.11 -15.57
CA LYS A 63 2.02 7.15 -15.58
C LYS A 63 1.58 6.83 -14.16
N THR A 64 0.26 6.85 -13.92
CA THR A 64 -0.37 6.35 -12.69
C THR A 64 -1.45 5.36 -13.07
N THR A 65 -1.51 4.21 -12.39
CA THR A 65 -2.52 3.18 -12.61
C THR A 65 -3.17 2.81 -11.29
N LYS A 66 -4.48 2.90 -11.23
CA LYS A 66 -5.31 2.43 -10.13
C LYS A 66 -5.85 1.06 -10.50
N TYR A 67 -5.66 0.08 -9.63
CA TYR A 67 -6.21 -1.25 -9.82
C TYR A 67 -6.91 -1.74 -8.56
N ASP A 68 -8.16 -2.11 -8.70
CA ASP A 68 -8.93 -2.76 -7.65
C ASP A 68 -10.02 -3.64 -8.31
N PRO A 69 -10.00 -4.98 -8.10
CA PRO A 69 -10.95 -5.87 -8.74
C PRO A 69 -12.39 -5.67 -8.24
N ALA A 70 -12.59 -5.07 -7.05
CA ALA A 70 -13.91 -4.78 -6.48
C ALA A 70 -14.45 -3.39 -6.88
N ILE A 71 -13.72 -2.62 -7.68
CA ILE A 71 -14.17 -1.31 -8.16
C ILE A 71 -14.24 -1.35 -9.69
N PRO A 72 -15.44 -1.38 -10.31
CA PRO A 72 -15.59 -1.52 -11.75
C PRO A 72 -14.77 -0.54 -12.58
N LEU A 73 -14.61 0.71 -12.08
CA LEU A 73 -13.80 1.75 -12.73
C LEU A 73 -12.31 1.39 -12.79
N PHE A 74 -11.81 0.57 -11.84
CA PHE A 74 -10.40 0.23 -11.66
C PHE A 74 -10.11 -1.27 -11.84
N SER A 75 -11.09 -2.08 -12.28
CA SER A 75 -10.97 -3.54 -12.40
C SER A 75 -10.28 -4.03 -13.68
N ARG A 76 -9.93 -3.11 -14.60
CA ARG A 76 -9.25 -3.48 -15.83
C ARG A 76 -7.86 -4.01 -15.57
N GLU A 77 -7.45 -5.02 -16.32
CA GLU A 77 -6.09 -5.58 -16.29
C GLU A 77 -5.03 -4.46 -16.43
N ILE A 78 -3.94 -4.62 -15.66
CA ILE A 78 -2.86 -3.64 -15.66
C ILE A 78 -2.00 -3.85 -16.90
N GLU A 79 -1.90 -2.84 -17.74
CA GLU A 79 -1.09 -2.88 -18.96
C GLU A 79 0.34 -2.41 -18.72
N GLY A 80 1.31 -3.22 -19.17
CA GLY A 80 2.74 -2.94 -19.11
C GLY A 80 3.30 -2.92 -17.67
N SER A 81 4.56 -2.53 -17.55
CA SER A 81 5.26 -2.43 -16.25
C SER A 81 5.26 -1.01 -15.70
N HIS A 82 5.47 -0.90 -14.39
CA HIS A 82 5.60 0.32 -13.62
C HIS A 82 6.90 0.30 -12.80
N ASP A 83 7.46 1.47 -12.51
CA ASP A 83 8.66 1.56 -11.68
C ASP A 83 8.38 1.18 -10.23
N LEU A 84 7.14 1.38 -9.75
CA LEU A 84 6.73 1.10 -8.37
C LEU A 84 5.30 0.55 -8.29
N LEU A 85 5.12 -0.52 -7.52
CA LEU A 85 3.82 -0.98 -7.04
C LEU A 85 3.67 -0.64 -5.56
N ILE A 86 2.54 -0.02 -5.22
CA ILE A 86 2.10 0.19 -3.83
C ILE A 86 0.94 -0.76 -3.56
N ASN A 87 0.98 -1.44 -2.41
CA ASN A 87 -0.09 -2.31 -1.93
C ASN A 87 -0.25 -2.11 -0.41
N ILE A 88 -1.39 -1.59 0.02
CA ILE A 88 -1.64 -1.20 1.40
C ILE A 88 -3.00 -1.71 1.85
N ASP A 89 -3.02 -2.49 2.93
CA ASP A 89 -4.23 -3.06 3.52
C ASP A 89 -5.01 -3.94 2.51
N VAL A 90 -4.32 -4.89 1.85
CA VAL A 90 -4.89 -5.79 0.83
C VAL A 90 -4.57 -7.25 1.07
N LEU A 91 -3.29 -7.59 1.30
CA LEU A 91 -2.85 -8.99 1.35
C LEU A 91 -3.46 -9.78 2.50
N GLU A 92 -3.76 -9.15 3.63
CA GLU A 92 -4.44 -9.75 4.77
C GLU A 92 -5.89 -10.17 4.46
N HIS A 93 -6.49 -9.59 3.42
CA HIS A 93 -7.83 -9.92 2.95
C HIS A 93 -7.84 -11.05 1.91
N VAL A 94 -6.68 -11.50 1.44
CA VAL A 94 -6.55 -12.55 0.44
C VAL A 94 -6.38 -13.90 1.10
N PRO A 95 -7.13 -14.96 0.72
CA PRO A 95 -6.91 -16.30 1.24
C PRO A 95 -5.47 -16.77 1.04
N GLU A 96 -4.91 -17.46 2.03
CA GLU A 96 -3.50 -17.88 2.02
C GLU A 96 -3.11 -18.65 0.75
N ASN A 97 -4.00 -19.54 0.28
CA ASN A 97 -3.80 -20.33 -0.91
C ASN A 97 -3.85 -19.55 -2.24
N GLU A 98 -4.24 -18.28 -2.21
CA GLU A 98 -4.29 -17.40 -3.39
C GLU A 98 -3.16 -16.33 -3.39
N ILE A 99 -2.40 -16.22 -2.29
CA ILE A 99 -1.37 -15.20 -2.14
C ILE A 99 -0.26 -15.37 -3.16
N ASP A 100 0.24 -16.57 -3.39
CA ASP A 100 1.34 -16.80 -4.34
C ASP A 100 0.98 -16.37 -5.76
N ASP A 101 -0.23 -16.70 -6.22
CA ASP A 101 -0.72 -16.29 -7.53
C ASP A 101 -0.86 -14.77 -7.64
N LEU A 102 -1.32 -14.12 -6.56
CA LEU A 102 -1.44 -12.67 -6.54
C LEU A 102 -0.08 -11.98 -6.57
N LEU A 103 0.90 -12.47 -5.79
CA LEU A 103 2.26 -11.95 -5.79
C LEU A 103 2.94 -12.14 -7.16
N LEU A 104 2.69 -13.25 -7.85
CA LEU A 104 3.16 -13.46 -9.22
C LEU A 104 2.54 -12.47 -10.21
N LYS A 105 1.26 -12.12 -10.07
CA LYS A 105 0.62 -11.05 -10.86
C LYS A 105 1.27 -9.70 -10.60
N MET A 106 1.49 -9.34 -9.33
CA MET A 106 2.17 -8.11 -8.94
C MET A 106 3.58 -8.03 -9.52
N LYS A 107 4.32 -9.15 -9.52
CA LYS A 107 5.68 -9.22 -10.05
C LYS A 107 5.77 -8.90 -11.55
N LYS A 108 4.72 -9.20 -12.31
CA LYS A 108 4.67 -8.94 -13.76
C LYS A 108 4.47 -7.47 -14.12
N VAL A 109 3.98 -6.66 -13.19
CA VAL A 109 3.50 -5.30 -13.47
C VAL A 109 4.35 -4.19 -12.85
N ALA A 110 5.41 -4.53 -12.08
CA ALA A 110 6.28 -3.52 -11.49
C ALA A 110 7.69 -4.06 -11.19
N ASP A 111 8.65 -3.12 -11.06
CA ASP A 111 10.06 -3.42 -10.76
C ASP A 111 10.40 -3.25 -9.27
N ASN A 112 9.70 -2.35 -8.57
CA ASN A 112 9.85 -2.10 -7.13
C ASN A 112 8.51 -2.21 -6.42
N TYR A 113 8.55 -2.59 -5.14
CA TYR A 113 7.36 -2.95 -4.37
C TYR A 113 7.37 -2.30 -2.99
N LEU A 114 6.22 -1.76 -2.58
CA LEU A 114 5.97 -1.26 -1.23
C LEU A 114 4.68 -1.90 -0.70
N PHE A 115 4.80 -2.63 0.40
CA PHE A 115 3.67 -3.29 1.07
C PHE A 115 3.48 -2.73 2.47
N ILE A 116 2.22 -2.55 2.88
CA ILE A 116 1.82 -2.38 4.28
C ILE A 116 0.67 -3.34 4.53
N ILE A 117 0.85 -4.25 5.51
CA ILE A 117 -0.05 -5.37 5.80
C ILE A 117 -0.47 -5.27 7.26
N ASP A 118 -1.76 -5.38 7.55
CA ASP A 118 -2.25 -5.48 8.93
C ASP A 118 -2.10 -6.93 9.42
N LEU A 119 -1.58 -7.08 10.65
CA LEU A 119 -1.32 -8.38 11.29
C LEU A 119 -2.38 -8.73 12.34
N ALA A 120 -3.30 -7.81 12.62
CA ALA A 120 -4.37 -7.98 13.59
C ALA A 120 -5.71 -8.28 12.88
N PRO A 121 -6.67 -8.90 13.58
CA PRO A 121 -8.02 -9.05 13.06
C PRO A 121 -8.64 -7.70 12.68
N ALA A 122 -9.45 -7.70 11.62
CA ALA A 122 -10.26 -6.54 11.26
C ALA A 122 -11.44 -6.36 12.23
N ASP A 123 -11.89 -5.10 12.36
CA ASP A 123 -13.18 -4.84 13.02
C ASP A 123 -14.37 -5.34 12.18
N LEU A 124 -14.14 -5.52 10.87
CA LEU A 124 -15.15 -5.94 9.91
C LEU A 124 -15.31 -7.46 9.91
N ILE A 125 -16.55 -7.92 10.14
CA ILE A 125 -16.96 -9.32 9.99
C ILE A 125 -17.73 -9.46 8.69
N LEU A 126 -17.40 -10.46 7.90
CA LEU A 126 -18.05 -10.78 6.64
C LEU A 126 -19.45 -11.41 6.88
N PRO A 127 -20.36 -11.40 5.89
CA PRO A 127 -21.69 -11.96 6.04
C PRO A 127 -21.74 -13.46 6.40
N ASP A 128 -20.66 -14.19 6.13
CA ASP A 128 -20.53 -15.61 6.51
C ASP A 128 -19.99 -15.82 7.94
N GLY A 129 -19.81 -14.74 8.71
CA GLY A 129 -19.27 -14.76 10.06
C GLY A 129 -17.74 -14.81 10.15
N SER A 130 -17.02 -14.88 9.03
CA SER A 130 -15.56 -14.85 9.03
C SER A 130 -15.01 -13.42 9.19
N ASN A 131 -13.80 -13.29 9.72
CA ASN A 131 -13.12 -12.01 9.80
C ASN A 131 -12.64 -11.56 8.40
N ALA A 132 -12.75 -10.26 8.10
CA ALA A 132 -12.31 -9.73 6.82
C ALA A 132 -10.80 -9.91 6.59
N HIS A 133 -9.97 -9.89 7.65
CA HIS A 133 -8.57 -10.30 7.57
C HIS A 133 -8.48 -11.83 7.67
N CYS A 134 -8.55 -12.52 6.54
CA CYS A 134 -8.56 -13.98 6.50
C CYS A 134 -7.16 -14.61 6.57
N THR A 135 -6.08 -13.84 6.31
CA THR A 135 -4.69 -14.31 6.38
C THR A 135 -3.90 -13.54 7.43
N LEU A 136 -4.11 -13.92 8.68
CA LEU A 136 -3.40 -13.37 9.83
C LEU A 136 -2.10 -14.15 10.06
N LYS A 137 -0.97 -13.53 9.73
CA LYS A 137 0.37 -14.12 9.85
C LYS A 137 1.32 -13.16 10.55
N THR A 138 2.43 -13.70 11.07
CA THR A 138 3.49 -12.90 11.70
C THR A 138 4.23 -12.04 10.67
N LYS A 139 4.91 -11.00 11.15
CA LYS A 139 5.78 -10.16 10.31
C LYS A 139 6.85 -11.01 9.59
N ASP A 140 7.44 -11.98 10.27
CA ASP A 140 8.49 -12.83 9.69
C ASP A 140 7.94 -13.74 8.60
N TRP A 141 6.72 -14.27 8.79
CA TRP A 141 6.05 -15.05 7.74
C TRP A 141 5.86 -14.20 6.47
N TRP A 142 5.35 -12.97 6.61
CA TRP A 142 5.18 -12.05 5.49
C TRP A 142 6.52 -11.66 4.85
N SER A 143 7.56 -11.41 5.66
CA SER A 143 8.91 -11.13 5.14
C SER A 143 9.41 -12.27 4.24
N ASN A 144 9.35 -13.51 4.74
CA ASN A 144 9.79 -14.69 3.99
C ASN A 144 8.95 -14.91 2.73
N LYS A 145 7.63 -14.74 2.82
CA LYS A 145 6.71 -14.88 1.69
C LYS A 145 7.00 -13.84 0.59
N LEU A 146 7.19 -12.58 0.95
CA LEU A 146 7.53 -11.53 0.00
C LEU A 146 8.93 -11.71 -0.58
N GLU A 147 9.91 -12.08 0.23
CA GLU A 147 11.29 -12.31 -0.22
C GLU A 147 11.40 -13.48 -1.21
N SER A 148 10.58 -14.52 -1.07
CA SER A 148 10.55 -15.64 -2.01
C SER A 148 10.08 -15.24 -3.43
N HIS A 149 9.32 -14.14 -3.57
CA HIS A 149 8.82 -13.66 -4.86
C HIS A 149 9.63 -12.47 -5.40
N PHE A 150 9.98 -11.52 -4.54
CA PHE A 150 10.54 -10.22 -4.93
C PHE A 150 12.03 -10.05 -4.60
N GLY A 151 12.67 -11.07 -4.02
CA GLY A 151 14.01 -10.97 -3.50
C GLY A 151 14.04 -10.17 -2.19
N LYS A 152 15.20 -9.62 -1.83
CA LYS A 152 15.41 -8.99 -0.54
C LYS A 152 14.44 -7.86 -0.25
N MET A 153 13.76 -7.95 0.90
CA MET A 153 12.85 -6.93 1.38
C MET A 153 13.46 -6.16 2.57
N TYR A 154 13.22 -4.86 2.60
CA TYR A 154 13.66 -3.97 3.66
C TYR A 154 12.45 -3.47 4.46
N SER A 155 12.60 -3.34 5.77
CA SER A 155 11.53 -2.84 6.63
C SER A 155 11.12 -1.41 6.24
N HIS A 156 9.82 -1.16 6.29
CA HIS A 156 9.20 0.16 6.12
C HIS A 156 8.44 0.53 7.40
N PRO A 157 8.52 1.79 7.88
CA PRO A 157 7.77 2.21 9.06
C PRO A 157 6.26 2.19 8.82
N THR A 158 5.50 1.83 9.85
CA THR A 158 4.03 1.77 9.82
C THR A 158 3.41 2.70 10.87
N LEU A 159 2.10 2.96 10.75
CA LEU A 159 1.37 3.83 11.68
C LEU A 159 1.00 3.16 12.99
N ARG A 160 0.92 1.84 12.99
CA ARG A 160 0.51 1.01 14.13
C ARG A 160 1.47 -0.16 14.30
N SER A 161 1.68 -0.59 15.54
CA SER A 161 2.48 -1.78 15.85
C SER A 161 1.88 -3.09 15.32
N THR A 162 0.56 -3.09 15.09
CA THR A 162 -0.15 -4.22 14.47
C THR A 162 0.08 -4.36 12.97
N ARG A 163 0.89 -3.51 12.36
CA ARG A 163 1.16 -3.52 10.92
C ARG A 163 2.62 -3.81 10.62
N ALA A 164 2.86 -4.52 9.55
CA ALA A 164 4.18 -4.71 8.97
C ALA A 164 4.31 -3.95 7.64
N GLY A 165 5.43 -3.26 7.46
CA GLY A 165 5.76 -2.56 6.22
C GLY A 165 7.03 -3.11 5.61
N PHE A 166 7.02 -3.29 4.28
CA PHE A 166 8.10 -3.85 3.49
C PHE A 166 8.30 -3.06 2.20
N LYS A 167 9.54 -2.99 1.72
CA LYS A 167 9.88 -2.43 0.41
C LYS A 167 11.06 -3.15 -0.21
N SER A 168 11.13 -3.23 -1.52
CA SER A 168 12.18 -3.96 -2.26
C SER A 168 13.49 -3.19 -2.43
N TRP A 169 13.58 -1.92 -2.02
CA TRP A 169 14.77 -1.10 -2.18
C TRP A 169 15.32 -0.54 -0.88
N LYS A 170 16.62 -0.31 -0.86
CA LYS A 170 17.32 0.35 0.25
C LYS A 170 17.37 1.86 0.01
N VAL A 171 16.93 2.65 1.00
CA VAL A 171 16.88 4.12 0.88
C VAL A 171 18.19 4.77 1.29
N ALA A 172 18.83 4.24 2.33
CA ALA A 172 20.07 4.76 2.90
C ALA A 172 21.22 3.82 2.55
N ASP A 173 21.67 3.89 1.30
CA ASP A 173 22.79 3.12 0.77
C ASP A 173 24.14 3.81 1.02
N ASN A 174 24.14 5.11 1.32
CA ASN A 174 25.29 5.93 1.69
C ASN A 174 24.89 7.04 2.67
N PRO A 175 25.86 7.72 3.35
CA PRO A 175 25.57 8.76 4.34
C PRO A 175 24.75 9.95 3.78
N ILE A 176 24.97 10.34 2.55
CA ILE A 176 24.23 11.45 1.92
C ILE A 176 22.77 11.09 1.73
N ASN A 177 22.47 9.89 1.23
CA ASN A 177 21.11 9.40 1.08
C ASN A 177 20.44 9.17 2.44
N ALA A 178 21.19 8.73 3.45
CA ALA A 178 20.67 8.64 4.81
C ALA A 178 20.24 10.01 5.35
N LEU A 179 21.07 11.04 5.20
CA LEU A 179 20.74 12.41 5.61
C LEU A 179 19.52 12.95 4.85
N ARG A 180 19.49 12.79 3.52
CA ARG A 180 18.35 13.19 2.69
C ARG A 180 17.06 12.52 3.14
N TYR A 181 17.10 11.23 3.42
CA TYR A 181 15.93 10.50 3.90
C TYR A 181 15.44 11.01 5.25
N ILE A 182 16.35 11.28 6.21
CA ILE A 182 16.01 11.86 7.51
C ILE A 182 15.33 13.22 7.34
N ILE A 183 15.87 14.10 6.50
CA ILE A 183 15.30 15.43 6.22
C ILE A 183 13.89 15.29 5.62
N LEU A 184 13.71 14.45 4.61
CA LEU A 184 12.41 14.22 3.98
C LEU A 184 11.40 13.65 4.98
N ARG A 185 11.80 12.66 5.77
CA ARG A 185 10.94 12.06 6.80
C ARG A 185 10.50 13.10 7.84
N SER A 186 11.43 13.91 8.33
CA SER A 186 11.14 14.99 9.28
C SER A 186 10.19 16.03 8.68
N TYR A 187 10.42 16.46 7.44
CA TYR A 187 9.54 17.38 6.74
C TYR A 187 8.10 16.87 6.65
N PHE A 188 7.89 15.61 6.20
CA PHE A 188 6.54 15.06 6.08
C PHE A 188 5.86 14.83 7.44
N LEU A 189 6.60 14.51 8.48
CA LEU A 189 6.07 14.40 9.84
C LEU A 189 5.66 15.77 10.39
N ILE A 190 6.52 16.78 10.31
CA ILE A 190 6.23 18.15 10.78
C ILE A 190 5.02 18.70 10.02
N ARG A 191 5.00 18.58 8.69
CA ARG A 191 3.89 19.00 7.84
C ARG A 191 2.57 18.34 8.27
N TYR A 192 2.56 17.04 8.51
CA TYR A 192 1.38 16.32 8.96
C TYR A 192 0.85 16.87 10.29
N TYR A 193 1.72 17.03 11.30
CA TYR A 193 1.30 17.56 12.61
C TYR A 193 0.86 19.02 12.51
N TYR A 194 1.52 19.85 11.71
CA TYR A 194 1.12 21.23 11.47
C TYR A 194 -0.31 21.32 10.94
N PHE A 195 -0.63 20.59 9.86
CA PHE A 195 -1.99 20.61 9.30
C PHE A 195 -3.04 19.99 10.24
N ARG A 196 -2.67 19.00 11.01
CA ARG A 196 -3.56 18.38 12.00
C ARG A 196 -3.90 19.35 13.14
N ILE A 197 -2.93 20.09 13.65
CA ILE A 197 -3.10 21.00 14.80
C ILE A 197 -3.84 22.27 14.37
N PHE A 198 -3.38 22.92 13.31
CA PHE A 198 -3.87 24.25 12.96
C PHE A 198 -5.09 24.25 12.04
N PHE A 199 -5.34 23.19 11.29
CA PHE A 199 -6.44 23.16 10.32
C PHE A 199 -7.41 22.00 10.53
N ASN A 200 -7.27 21.24 11.62
CA ASN A 200 -8.06 20.04 11.92
C ASN A 200 -8.19 19.07 10.71
N ARG A 201 -7.20 19.07 9.82
CA ARG A 201 -7.16 18.19 8.64
C ARG A 201 -6.39 16.92 8.97
N LYS A 202 -7.04 15.77 8.76
CA LYS A 202 -6.42 14.44 8.95
C LYS A 202 -5.55 14.00 7.77
N ASN A 203 -5.73 14.66 6.62
CA ASN A 203 -5.03 14.39 5.35
C ASN A 203 -4.48 15.72 4.80
N PHE A 204 -3.34 15.68 4.11
CA PHE A 204 -2.75 16.83 3.44
C PHE A 204 -2.17 16.45 2.07
#